data_4decf2c6d3b86446baec714aa0123354
#
_entry.id   4decf2c6d3b86446baec714aa0123354
#
_cell.length_a   1.000
_cell.length_b   1.000
_cell.length_c   1.000
_cell.angle_alpha   90.00
_cell.angle_beta   90.00
_cell.angle_gamma   90.00
#
_symmetry.space_group_name_H-M   'P 1'
#
loop_
_entity.id
_entity.type
_entity.pdbx_description
1 polymer ?
#
loop_
_entity_poly.entity_id
_entity_poly.type
_entity_poly.pdbx_seq_one_letter_code
_entity_poly.pdbx_strand_id
1 'polypeptide(L)'
;MNRGLNRFEQASVAVAVVISVAAGALDLAGAANTAVFVASGLALVALAWIVGVATEQLAESSGPKVGGVLNATFGNAAELIITIFAIRAGQLEVATASITGSILGNTLLVLGASFLVGGLRHGTQTFDQRIAGMNASMLALAVIGLGLPTAFAAARGTGPDTQTISDVTAAILLGLYLLSLVYYFRTGAGGGGGHPGVPHWTARLAMLLLLGSTAAVAVISDVFVGTLEGVIADLGISAAFLGLVIVPIVGNIAENIVGIKIAYENKMDFSMVVSLGSSLQVALGVAPLLVFISLATPHEFDLVFPTIQVIALAAAVTITALIAADGESNWLEGAQLMAVYAIVATSFWYL
;
A
#
# COMPACT_ATOMS: atom_id res chain seq x y z
N MET A 1 -16.31 -6.76 30.52
CA MET A 1 -16.27 -6.40 29.10
C MET A 1 -15.80 -7.64 28.33
N ASN A 2 -16.57 -8.06 27.33
CA ASN A 2 -16.23 -9.23 26.51
C ASN A 2 -15.00 -8.90 25.66
N ARG A 3 -13.85 -9.50 25.99
CA ARG A 3 -12.56 -9.26 25.28
C ARG A 3 -12.39 -10.23 24.12
N GLY A 4 -13.41 -10.37 23.28
CA GLY A 4 -13.42 -11.25 22.13
C GLY A 4 -14.02 -10.57 20.90
N LEU A 5 -14.03 -11.30 19.78
CA LEU A 5 -14.59 -10.81 18.50
C LEU A 5 -16.07 -10.47 18.64
N ASN A 6 -16.47 -9.30 18.14
CA ASN A 6 -17.89 -8.96 17.97
C ASN A 6 -18.49 -9.76 16.79
N ARG A 7 -19.82 -9.69 16.60
CA ARG A 7 -20.51 -10.48 15.55
C ARG A 7 -20.03 -10.12 14.12
N PHE A 8 -19.72 -8.87 13.87
CA PHE A 8 -19.21 -8.42 12.57
C PHE A 8 -17.80 -8.98 12.32
N GLU A 9 -16.92 -8.90 13.31
CA GLU A 9 -15.55 -9.41 13.24
C GLU A 9 -15.53 -10.94 13.09
N GLN A 10 -16.40 -11.66 13.80
CA GLN A 10 -16.58 -13.11 13.63
C GLN A 10 -17.02 -13.46 12.21
N ALA A 11 -17.99 -12.71 11.68
CA ALA A 11 -18.43 -12.88 10.31
C ALA A 11 -17.32 -12.58 9.30
N SER A 12 -16.54 -11.51 9.51
CA SER A 12 -15.40 -11.15 8.65
C SER A 12 -14.33 -12.25 8.62
N VAL A 13 -13.97 -12.81 9.78
CA VAL A 13 -13.02 -13.93 9.86
C VAL A 13 -13.59 -15.17 9.17
N ALA A 14 -14.86 -15.50 9.42
CA ALA A 14 -15.51 -16.66 8.77
C ALA A 14 -15.55 -16.49 7.24
N VAL A 15 -15.91 -15.31 6.76
CA VAL A 15 -15.93 -14.98 5.32
C VAL A 15 -14.53 -15.10 4.72
N ALA A 16 -13.50 -14.56 5.37
CA ALA A 16 -12.13 -14.66 4.89
C ALA A 16 -11.67 -16.12 4.78
N VAL A 17 -11.96 -16.96 5.78
CA VAL A 17 -11.63 -18.39 5.76
C VAL A 17 -12.36 -19.10 4.64
N VAL A 18 -13.69 -18.90 4.51
CA VAL A 18 -14.51 -19.55 3.48
C VAL A 18 -14.02 -19.18 2.07
N ILE A 19 -13.78 -17.88 1.80
CA ILE A 19 -13.32 -17.44 0.48
C ILE A 19 -11.90 -17.94 0.20
N SER A 20 -11.01 -17.96 1.19
CA SER A 20 -9.65 -18.50 1.04
C SER A 20 -9.65 -19.99 0.71
N VAL A 21 -10.48 -20.77 1.41
CA VAL A 21 -10.65 -22.19 1.12
C VAL A 21 -11.28 -22.41 -0.27
N ALA A 22 -12.26 -21.59 -0.65
CA ALA A 22 -12.87 -21.66 -1.97
C ALA A 22 -11.87 -21.33 -3.09
N ALA A 23 -11.02 -20.30 -2.91
CA ALA A 23 -9.96 -19.93 -3.86
C ALA A 23 -8.96 -21.07 -4.04
N GLY A 24 -8.47 -21.66 -2.95
CA GLY A 24 -7.56 -22.81 -3.02
C GLY A 24 -8.22 -24.07 -3.64
N ALA A 25 -9.50 -24.32 -3.36
CA ALA A 25 -10.23 -25.42 -3.95
C ALA A 25 -10.45 -25.25 -5.47
N LEU A 26 -10.74 -24.02 -5.92
CA LEU A 26 -10.87 -23.69 -7.34
C LEU A 26 -9.53 -23.89 -8.08
N ASP A 27 -8.43 -23.44 -7.48
CA ASP A 27 -7.10 -23.61 -8.02
C ASP A 27 -6.73 -25.10 -8.15
N LEU A 28 -6.88 -25.87 -7.09
CA LEU A 28 -6.65 -27.32 -7.09
C LEU A 28 -7.55 -28.10 -8.06
N ALA A 29 -8.75 -27.61 -8.32
CA ALA A 29 -9.68 -28.20 -9.29
C ALA A 29 -9.34 -27.84 -10.75
N GLY A 30 -8.35 -26.97 -10.98
CA GLY A 30 -8.01 -26.48 -12.32
C GLY A 30 -9.11 -25.62 -12.94
N ALA A 31 -9.79 -24.80 -12.13
CA ALA A 31 -10.81 -23.88 -12.61
C ALA A 31 -10.21 -22.80 -13.52
N ALA A 32 -11.06 -22.07 -14.26
CA ALA A 32 -10.62 -20.98 -15.12
C ALA A 32 -9.80 -19.93 -14.33
N ASN A 33 -8.68 -19.44 -14.89
CA ASN A 33 -7.79 -18.47 -14.25
C ASN A 33 -8.55 -17.25 -13.71
N THR A 34 -9.48 -16.71 -14.48
CA THR A 34 -10.30 -15.57 -14.05
C THR A 34 -11.12 -15.86 -12.79
N ALA A 35 -11.68 -17.09 -12.65
CA ALA A 35 -12.44 -17.46 -11.46
C ALA A 35 -11.55 -17.58 -10.22
N VAL A 36 -10.36 -18.22 -10.37
CA VAL A 36 -9.37 -18.35 -9.30
C VAL A 36 -8.84 -16.98 -8.91
N PHE A 37 -8.54 -16.12 -9.88
CA PHE A 37 -8.08 -14.72 -9.67
C PHE A 37 -9.09 -13.92 -8.86
N VAL A 38 -10.35 -13.92 -9.24
CA VAL A 38 -11.41 -13.18 -8.52
C VAL A 38 -11.58 -13.74 -7.11
N ALA A 39 -11.62 -15.05 -6.94
CA ALA A 39 -11.77 -15.67 -5.62
C ALA A 39 -10.56 -15.39 -4.72
N SER A 40 -9.34 -15.53 -5.22
CA SER A 40 -8.12 -15.25 -4.46
C SER A 40 -7.96 -13.76 -4.17
N GLY A 41 -8.31 -12.87 -5.10
CA GLY A 41 -8.34 -11.42 -4.88
C GLY A 41 -9.32 -11.02 -3.78
N LEU A 42 -10.54 -11.56 -3.78
CA LEU A 42 -11.51 -11.34 -2.70
C LEU A 42 -11.05 -11.91 -1.35
N ALA A 43 -10.36 -13.07 -1.37
CA ALA A 43 -9.76 -13.64 -0.17
C ALA A 43 -8.66 -12.73 0.39
N LEU A 44 -7.78 -12.21 -0.46
CA LEU A 44 -6.73 -11.27 -0.06
C LEU A 44 -7.32 -9.98 0.52
N VAL A 45 -8.37 -9.41 -0.06
CA VAL A 45 -9.09 -8.26 0.48
C VAL A 45 -9.59 -8.54 1.90
N ALA A 46 -10.25 -9.69 2.11
CA ALA A 46 -10.77 -10.05 3.42
C ALA A 46 -9.65 -10.32 4.44
N LEU A 47 -8.55 -10.96 4.02
CA LEU A 47 -7.39 -11.22 4.87
C LEU A 47 -6.63 -9.94 5.20
N ALA A 48 -6.41 -9.03 4.23
CA ALA A 48 -5.78 -7.73 4.45
C ALA A 48 -6.58 -6.87 5.45
N TRP A 49 -7.92 -6.92 5.38
CA TRP A 49 -8.77 -6.29 6.39
C TRP A 49 -8.51 -6.85 7.80
N ILE A 50 -8.39 -8.17 7.96
CA ILE A 50 -8.12 -8.80 9.25
C ILE A 50 -6.71 -8.42 9.74
N VAL A 51 -5.70 -8.41 8.87
CA VAL A 51 -4.33 -7.97 9.18
C VAL A 51 -4.36 -6.54 9.71
N GLY A 52 -5.05 -5.62 9.03
CA GLY A 52 -5.19 -4.22 9.44
C GLY A 52 -5.83 -4.08 10.83
N VAL A 53 -7.01 -4.68 11.03
CA VAL A 53 -7.72 -4.63 12.31
C VAL A 53 -6.88 -5.28 13.43
N ALA A 54 -6.26 -6.43 13.19
CA ALA A 54 -5.44 -7.11 14.19
C ALA A 54 -4.19 -6.30 14.57
N THR A 55 -3.57 -5.62 13.59
CA THR A 55 -2.45 -4.70 13.81
C THR A 55 -2.88 -3.52 14.68
N GLU A 56 -4.03 -2.91 14.40
CA GLU A 56 -4.59 -1.79 15.18
C GLU A 56 -4.87 -2.22 16.62
N GLN A 57 -5.57 -3.34 16.83
CA GLN A 57 -5.90 -3.86 18.17
C GLN A 57 -4.64 -4.21 18.97
N LEU A 58 -3.61 -4.74 18.33
CA LEU A 58 -2.33 -5.04 18.97
C LEU A 58 -1.57 -3.75 19.30
N ALA A 59 -1.59 -2.76 18.41
CA ALA A 59 -1.00 -1.44 18.60
C ALA A 59 -1.61 -0.70 19.80
N GLU A 60 -2.96 -0.67 19.88
CA GLU A 60 -3.69 -0.07 20.99
C GLU A 60 -3.35 -0.73 22.34
N SER A 61 -3.15 -2.05 22.35
CA SER A 61 -2.81 -2.80 23.57
C SER A 61 -1.36 -2.63 24.01
N SER A 62 -0.46 -2.28 23.09
CA SER A 62 0.99 -2.28 23.29
C SER A 62 1.58 -0.87 23.52
N GLY A 63 0.76 0.15 23.35
CA GLY A 63 1.13 1.57 23.50
C GLY A 63 1.78 2.19 22.25
N PRO A 64 1.91 3.54 22.21
CA PRO A 64 2.18 4.30 20.97
C PRO A 64 3.47 3.90 20.24
N LYS A 65 4.55 3.59 21.00
CA LYS A 65 5.84 3.24 20.39
C LYS A 65 5.81 1.88 19.71
N VAL A 66 5.29 0.87 20.40
CA VAL A 66 5.17 -0.49 19.85
C VAL A 66 4.12 -0.50 18.74
N GLY A 67 3.01 0.20 18.92
CA GLY A 67 1.98 0.38 17.91
C GLY A 67 2.51 0.97 16.61
N GLY A 68 3.35 2.01 16.69
CA GLY A 68 4.00 2.59 15.52
C GLY A 68 4.91 1.61 14.77
N VAL A 69 5.68 0.77 15.50
CA VAL A 69 6.51 -0.29 14.89
C VAL A 69 5.64 -1.35 14.24
N LEU A 70 4.56 -1.77 14.91
CA LEU A 70 3.64 -2.77 14.37
C LEU A 70 2.98 -2.27 13.08
N ASN A 71 2.49 -1.03 13.06
CA ASN A 71 1.91 -0.44 11.86
C ASN A 71 2.95 -0.30 10.73
N ALA A 72 4.17 0.14 11.04
CA ALA A 72 5.26 0.24 10.08
C ALA A 72 5.67 -1.12 9.48
N THR A 73 5.42 -2.22 10.20
CA THR A 73 5.80 -3.58 9.77
C THR A 73 4.64 -4.29 9.08
N PHE A 74 3.44 -4.18 9.61
CA PHE A 74 2.27 -4.96 9.17
C PHE A 74 1.25 -4.14 8.38
N GLY A 75 1.32 -2.81 8.39
CA GLY A 75 0.41 -1.95 7.63
C GLY A 75 0.42 -2.30 6.14
N ASN A 76 1.60 -2.50 5.57
CA ASN A 76 1.76 -2.88 4.15
C ASN A 76 2.12 -4.36 3.96
N ALA A 77 1.83 -5.23 4.93
CA ALA A 77 2.26 -6.64 4.87
C ALA A 77 1.64 -7.41 3.71
N ALA A 78 0.35 -7.21 3.44
CA ALA A 78 -0.32 -7.87 2.33
C ALA A 78 0.32 -7.50 0.99
N GLU A 79 0.58 -6.22 0.78
CA GLU A 79 1.22 -5.65 -0.39
C GLU A 79 2.64 -6.14 -0.59
N LEU A 80 3.43 -6.11 0.48
CA LEU A 80 4.79 -6.65 0.49
C LEU A 80 4.80 -8.13 0.09
N ILE A 81 3.92 -8.93 0.68
CA ILE A 81 3.84 -10.37 0.41
C ILE A 81 3.40 -10.64 -1.03
N ILE A 82 2.34 -10.00 -1.52
CA ILE A 82 1.88 -10.16 -2.92
C ILE A 82 3.03 -9.81 -3.88
N THR A 83 3.75 -8.71 -3.63
CA THR A 83 4.85 -8.27 -4.49
C THR A 83 6.04 -9.23 -4.43
N ILE A 84 6.36 -9.81 -3.26
CA ILE A 84 7.38 -10.87 -3.14
C ILE A 84 7.03 -12.08 -4.02
N PHE A 85 5.76 -12.51 -3.99
CA PHE A 85 5.33 -13.64 -4.84
C PHE A 85 5.36 -13.27 -6.33
N ALA A 86 5.02 -12.04 -6.70
CA ALA A 86 5.16 -11.56 -8.08
C ALA A 86 6.63 -11.59 -8.55
N ILE A 87 7.56 -11.12 -7.71
CA ILE A 87 9.01 -11.19 -8.02
C ILE A 87 9.46 -12.65 -8.15
N ARG A 88 9.08 -13.53 -7.23
CA ARG A 88 9.42 -14.97 -7.29
C ARG A 88 8.90 -15.65 -8.55
N ALA A 89 7.74 -15.25 -9.04
CA ALA A 89 7.13 -15.75 -10.27
C ALA A 89 7.73 -15.10 -11.55
N GLY A 90 8.67 -14.16 -11.42
CA GLY A 90 9.23 -13.42 -12.56
C GLY A 90 8.32 -12.32 -13.12
N GLN A 91 7.23 -12.02 -12.45
CA GLN A 91 6.26 -10.97 -12.83
C GLN A 91 6.76 -9.57 -12.38
N LEU A 92 7.96 -9.18 -12.85
CA LEU A 92 8.64 -7.95 -12.40
C LEU A 92 7.87 -6.69 -12.79
N GLU A 93 7.16 -6.71 -13.92
CA GLU A 93 6.31 -5.60 -14.34
C GLU A 93 5.13 -5.39 -13.38
N VAL A 94 4.49 -6.47 -12.93
CA VAL A 94 3.44 -6.40 -11.91
C VAL A 94 4.01 -5.88 -10.60
N ALA A 95 5.21 -6.32 -10.21
CA ALA A 95 5.88 -5.89 -8.98
C ALA A 95 6.19 -4.38 -8.98
N THR A 96 6.80 -3.84 -10.05
CA THR A 96 7.07 -2.40 -10.19
C THR A 96 5.78 -1.59 -10.24
N ALA A 97 4.77 -2.08 -10.98
CA ALA A 97 3.47 -1.44 -11.07
C ALA A 97 2.72 -1.46 -9.72
N SER A 98 2.85 -2.51 -8.91
CA SER A 98 2.26 -2.60 -7.57
C SER A 98 2.81 -1.52 -6.64
N ILE A 99 4.13 -1.34 -6.59
CA ILE A 99 4.78 -0.29 -5.81
C ILE A 99 4.29 1.10 -6.26
N THR A 100 4.33 1.35 -7.57
CA THR A 100 3.85 2.60 -8.17
C THR A 100 2.37 2.83 -7.85
N GLY A 101 1.56 1.80 -8.04
CA GLY A 101 0.12 1.85 -7.82
C GLY A 101 -0.27 2.13 -6.37
N SER A 102 0.49 1.60 -5.41
CA SER A 102 0.27 1.88 -4.00
C SER A 102 0.57 3.33 -3.64
N ILE A 103 1.66 3.88 -4.15
CA ILE A 103 1.97 5.29 -3.94
C ILE A 103 0.90 6.18 -4.61
N LEU A 104 0.55 5.90 -5.87
CA LEU A 104 -0.47 6.66 -6.60
C LEU A 104 -1.87 6.48 -6.02
N GLY A 105 -2.21 5.26 -5.61
CA GLY A 105 -3.48 4.95 -4.96
C GLY A 105 -3.67 5.75 -3.68
N ASN A 106 -2.69 5.77 -2.82
CA ASN A 106 -2.75 6.50 -1.55
C ASN A 106 -2.74 8.02 -1.76
N THR A 107 -1.89 8.55 -2.67
CA THR A 107 -1.75 9.99 -2.87
C THR A 107 -2.84 10.61 -3.74
N LEU A 108 -3.41 9.86 -4.68
CA LEU A 108 -4.40 10.38 -5.62
C LEU A 108 -5.81 9.84 -5.34
N LEU A 109 -5.97 8.51 -5.20
CA LEU A 109 -7.30 7.93 -5.03
C LEU A 109 -7.80 8.08 -3.59
N VAL A 110 -7.04 7.63 -2.60
CA VAL A 110 -7.48 7.61 -1.20
C VAL A 110 -7.53 9.02 -0.64
N LEU A 111 -6.48 9.81 -0.83
CA LEU A 111 -6.44 11.20 -0.39
C LEU A 111 -7.49 12.02 -1.15
N GLY A 112 -7.63 11.82 -2.47
CA GLY A 112 -8.66 12.47 -3.28
C GLY A 112 -10.08 12.13 -2.83
N ALA A 113 -10.38 10.86 -2.57
CA ALA A 113 -11.67 10.44 -2.03
C ALA A 113 -11.91 11.00 -0.62
N SER A 114 -10.87 11.09 0.21
CA SER A 114 -10.93 11.70 1.54
C SER A 114 -11.32 13.18 1.47
N PHE A 115 -10.65 13.95 0.60
CA PHE A 115 -10.96 15.37 0.37
C PHE A 115 -12.35 15.55 -0.22
N LEU A 116 -12.72 14.71 -1.19
CA LEU A 116 -14.05 14.77 -1.83
C LEU A 116 -15.16 14.53 -0.81
N VAL A 117 -15.10 13.40 -0.09
CA VAL A 117 -16.15 12.99 0.84
C VAL A 117 -16.19 13.92 2.06
N GLY A 118 -15.02 14.27 2.61
CA GLY A 118 -14.90 15.21 3.73
C GLY A 118 -15.38 16.60 3.35
N GLY A 119 -14.93 17.13 2.21
CA GLY A 119 -15.29 18.44 1.70
C GLY A 119 -16.75 18.58 1.31
N LEU A 120 -17.37 17.54 0.72
CA LEU A 120 -18.82 17.56 0.44
C LEU A 120 -19.67 17.60 1.73
N ARG A 121 -19.17 17.00 2.82
CA ARG A 121 -19.90 16.95 4.08
C ARG A 121 -19.66 18.17 4.96
N HIS A 122 -18.43 18.66 5.05
CA HIS A 122 -18.00 19.65 6.03
C HIS A 122 -17.55 20.99 5.42
N GLY A 123 -17.50 21.09 4.08
CA GLY A 123 -16.92 22.24 3.41
C GLY A 123 -15.39 22.15 3.43
N THR A 124 -14.71 23.28 3.61
CA THR A 124 -13.26 23.32 3.76
C THR A 124 -12.86 22.67 5.10
N GLN A 125 -11.93 21.72 5.03
CA GLN A 125 -11.33 21.08 6.20
C GLN A 125 -9.86 21.50 6.31
N THR A 126 -9.37 21.65 7.54
CA THR A 126 -8.00 22.07 7.82
C THR A 126 -7.15 20.91 8.33
N PHE A 127 -5.85 20.96 8.07
CA PHE A 127 -4.86 20.00 8.56
C PHE A 127 -3.52 20.68 8.86
N ASP A 128 -2.66 20.00 9.62
CA ASP A 128 -1.32 20.53 9.98
C ASP A 128 -0.43 20.61 8.74
N GLN A 129 -0.28 21.84 8.21
CA GLN A 129 0.55 22.17 7.04
C GLN A 129 2.01 21.72 7.22
N ARG A 130 2.54 21.76 8.43
CA ARG A 130 3.93 21.39 8.70
C ARG A 130 4.14 19.88 8.56
N ILE A 131 3.22 19.09 9.06
CA ILE A 131 3.28 17.62 8.96
C ILE A 131 3.04 17.19 7.50
N ALA A 132 2.05 17.77 6.85
CA ALA A 132 1.74 17.50 5.44
C ALA A 132 2.93 17.89 4.53
N GLY A 133 3.54 19.06 4.72
CA GLY A 133 4.69 19.51 3.97
C GLY A 133 5.94 18.66 4.19
N MET A 134 6.17 18.19 5.42
CA MET A 134 7.26 17.26 5.71
C MET A 134 7.06 15.92 4.98
N ASN A 135 5.86 15.35 5.03
CA ASN A 135 5.54 14.10 4.34
C ASN A 135 5.67 14.26 2.82
N ALA A 136 5.17 15.36 2.26
CA ALA A 136 5.28 15.65 0.82
C ALA A 136 6.74 15.79 0.38
N SER A 137 7.59 16.47 1.16
CA SER A 137 9.02 16.61 0.84
C SER A 137 9.78 15.29 0.92
N MET A 138 9.48 14.44 1.91
CA MET A 138 10.04 13.10 2.01
C MET A 138 9.59 12.21 0.84
N LEU A 139 8.33 12.32 0.43
CA LEU A 139 7.80 11.57 -0.72
C LEU A 139 8.44 12.05 -2.03
N ALA A 140 8.64 13.35 -2.20
CA ALA A 140 9.38 13.90 -3.36
C ALA A 140 10.81 13.34 -3.43
N LEU A 141 11.52 13.30 -2.30
CA LEU A 141 12.85 12.71 -2.22
C LEU A 141 12.83 11.20 -2.56
N ALA A 142 11.82 10.47 -2.05
CA ALA A 142 11.66 9.05 -2.35
C ALA A 142 11.45 8.82 -3.87
N VAL A 143 10.59 9.61 -4.51
CA VAL A 143 10.33 9.50 -5.96
C VAL A 143 11.57 9.86 -6.79
N ILE A 144 12.37 10.86 -6.37
CA ILE A 144 13.67 11.14 -6.99
C ILE A 144 14.58 9.92 -6.86
N GLY A 145 14.67 9.32 -5.68
CA GLY A 145 15.45 8.10 -5.44
C GLY A 145 15.00 6.95 -6.32
N LEU A 146 13.70 6.66 -6.38
CA LEU A 146 13.15 5.60 -7.23
C LEU A 146 13.36 5.87 -8.73
N GLY A 147 13.36 7.14 -9.16
CA GLY A 147 13.54 7.52 -10.56
C GLY A 147 15.00 7.53 -11.04
N LEU A 148 15.98 7.70 -10.17
CA LEU A 148 17.40 7.81 -10.54
C LEU A 148 17.96 6.52 -11.17
N PRO A 149 17.74 5.30 -10.62
CA PRO A 149 18.17 4.06 -11.28
C PRO A 149 17.56 3.90 -12.68
N THR A 150 16.29 4.28 -12.85
CA THR A 150 15.62 4.29 -14.16
C THR A 150 16.28 5.25 -15.14
N ALA A 151 16.57 6.47 -14.72
CA ALA A 151 17.25 7.46 -15.56
C ALA A 151 18.67 7.02 -15.95
N PHE A 152 19.38 6.36 -15.02
CA PHE A 152 20.70 5.80 -15.28
C PHE A 152 20.62 4.63 -16.29
N ALA A 153 19.65 3.71 -16.11
CA ALA A 153 19.40 2.61 -17.03
C ALA A 153 19.06 3.11 -18.44
N ALA A 154 18.27 4.17 -18.56
CA ALA A 154 17.95 4.79 -19.84
C ALA A 154 19.19 5.41 -20.53
N ALA A 155 20.18 5.91 -19.76
CA ALA A 155 21.38 6.54 -20.30
C ALA A 155 22.50 5.54 -20.62
N ARG A 156 22.63 4.44 -19.86
CA ARG A 156 23.75 3.49 -19.94
C ARG A 156 23.37 2.06 -20.26
N GLY A 157 22.07 1.74 -20.29
CA GLY A 157 21.55 0.37 -20.38
C GLY A 157 21.43 -0.28 -19.01
N THR A 158 20.81 -1.47 -18.99
CA THR A 158 20.72 -2.33 -17.81
C THR A 158 21.99 -3.19 -17.69
N GLY A 159 22.52 -3.33 -16.48
CA GLY A 159 23.74 -4.10 -16.24
C GLY A 159 24.24 -3.95 -14.79
N PRO A 160 25.44 -4.46 -14.48
CA PRO A 160 25.99 -4.48 -13.11
C PRO A 160 26.06 -3.08 -12.45
N ASP A 161 26.37 -2.04 -13.22
CA ASP A 161 26.42 -0.67 -12.71
C ASP A 161 25.04 -0.17 -12.32
N THR A 162 23.99 -0.48 -13.11
CA THR A 162 22.60 -0.14 -12.84
C THR A 162 22.11 -0.86 -11.58
N GLN A 163 22.44 -2.15 -11.44
CA GLN A 163 22.12 -2.91 -10.25
C GLN A 163 22.79 -2.29 -9.00
N THR A 164 24.09 -1.97 -9.10
CA THR A 164 24.81 -1.33 -7.98
C THR A 164 24.15 0.00 -7.56
N ILE A 165 23.73 0.83 -8.52
CA ILE A 165 23.03 2.09 -8.24
C ILE A 165 21.68 1.81 -7.59
N SER A 166 20.94 0.81 -8.04
CA SER A 166 19.69 0.39 -7.43
C SER A 166 19.89 -0.04 -5.98
N ASP A 167 20.88 -0.91 -5.70
CA ASP A 167 21.17 -1.42 -4.37
C ASP A 167 21.59 -0.29 -3.38
N VAL A 168 22.48 0.61 -3.84
CA VAL A 168 22.90 1.77 -3.05
C VAL A 168 21.72 2.71 -2.78
N THR A 169 20.89 2.96 -3.80
CA THR A 169 19.70 3.78 -3.64
C THR A 169 18.72 3.13 -2.66
N ALA A 170 18.48 1.84 -2.76
CA ALA A 170 17.65 1.08 -1.84
C ALA A 170 18.17 1.18 -0.39
N ALA A 171 19.49 1.05 -0.18
CA ALA A 171 20.10 1.18 1.13
C ALA A 171 19.91 2.60 1.72
N ILE A 172 20.07 3.64 0.89
CA ILE A 172 19.88 5.05 1.32
C ILE A 172 18.42 5.32 1.68
N LEU A 173 17.46 4.89 0.82
CA LEU A 173 16.02 5.09 1.07
C LEU A 173 15.58 4.35 2.33
N LEU A 174 15.99 3.09 2.52
CA LEU A 174 15.69 2.33 3.72
C LEU A 174 16.32 2.96 4.97
N GLY A 175 17.56 3.45 4.88
CA GLY A 175 18.22 4.22 5.95
C GLY A 175 17.44 5.47 6.33
N LEU A 176 16.95 6.22 5.33
CA LEU A 176 16.10 7.40 5.55
C LEU A 176 14.76 7.03 6.21
N TYR A 177 14.15 5.91 5.78
CA TYR A 177 12.94 5.38 6.43
C TYR A 177 13.16 5.11 7.91
N LEU A 178 14.23 4.40 8.26
CA LEU A 178 14.57 4.12 9.66
C LEU A 178 14.83 5.42 10.47
N LEU A 179 15.51 6.39 9.87
CA LEU A 179 15.71 7.70 10.49
C LEU A 179 14.39 8.45 10.70
N SER A 180 13.46 8.36 9.74
CA SER A 180 12.12 8.96 9.88
C SER A 180 11.34 8.34 11.03
N LEU A 181 11.38 7.01 11.19
CA LEU A 181 10.76 6.33 12.33
C LEU A 181 11.35 6.82 13.67
N VAL A 182 12.68 6.94 13.76
CA VAL A 182 13.35 7.49 14.96
C VAL A 182 12.89 8.92 15.23
N TYR A 183 12.76 9.75 14.21
CA TYR A 183 12.26 11.11 14.33
C TYR A 183 10.83 11.14 14.87
N TYR A 184 9.92 10.36 14.26
CA TYR A 184 8.53 10.26 14.70
C TYR A 184 8.41 9.79 16.15
N PHE A 185 9.20 8.78 16.57
CA PHE A 185 9.18 8.28 17.94
C PHE A 185 9.73 9.27 18.97
N ARG A 186 10.64 10.18 18.56
CA ARG A 186 11.21 11.20 19.46
C ARG A 186 10.34 12.43 19.57
N THR A 187 9.71 12.85 18.48
CA THR A 187 8.94 14.10 18.43
C THR A 187 7.45 13.91 18.74
N GLY A 188 6.96 12.68 18.69
CA GLY A 188 5.52 12.39 18.75
C GLY A 188 4.73 12.90 17.54
N ALA A 189 5.41 13.46 16.53
CA ALA A 189 4.81 14.02 15.33
C ALA A 189 4.23 12.95 14.38
N GLY A 190 4.65 11.69 14.53
CA GLY A 190 4.03 10.55 13.88
C GLY A 190 2.77 10.18 14.65
N GLY A 191 1.65 10.74 14.30
CA GLY A 191 0.33 10.25 14.72
C GLY A 191 0.02 8.85 14.18
N GLY A 192 1.04 8.02 14.07
CA GLY A 192 0.98 6.62 13.69
C GLY A 192 0.55 5.75 14.84
N GLY A 193 -0.59 6.01 15.31
CA GLY A 193 -1.34 5.17 16.20
C GLY A 193 -2.77 5.54 15.96
N GLY A 194 -3.60 4.63 15.57
CA GLY A 194 -5.02 4.80 15.47
C GLY A 194 -5.55 5.62 16.65
N HIS A 195 -6.74 6.14 16.54
CA HIS A 195 -7.43 6.76 17.68
C HIS A 195 -7.07 5.98 18.94
N PRO A 196 -6.88 6.65 20.11
CA PRO A 196 -6.79 5.95 21.38
C PRO A 196 -8.13 5.23 21.62
N GLY A 197 -8.35 4.16 20.86
CA GLY A 197 -9.44 3.23 21.04
C GLY A 197 -9.15 2.39 22.28
N VAL A 198 -10.18 1.90 22.91
CA VAL A 198 -10.01 0.89 23.96
C VAL A 198 -9.92 -0.46 23.26
N PRO A 199 -8.80 -1.17 23.34
CA PRO A 199 -8.67 -2.48 22.68
C PRO A 199 -9.76 -3.41 23.21
N HIS A 200 -10.55 -3.99 22.29
CA HIS A 200 -11.59 -4.95 22.70
C HIS A 200 -11.11 -6.38 22.54
N TRP A 201 -9.96 -6.61 21.86
CA TRP A 201 -9.36 -7.92 21.77
C TRP A 201 -8.29 -8.11 22.86
N THR A 202 -8.07 -9.35 23.23
CA THR A 202 -6.87 -9.68 23.99
C THR A 202 -5.65 -9.63 23.07
N ALA A 203 -4.49 -9.22 23.58
CA ALA A 203 -3.26 -9.20 22.80
C ALA A 203 -2.91 -10.57 22.17
N ARG A 204 -3.28 -11.68 22.86
CA ARG A 204 -3.10 -13.05 22.31
C ARG A 204 -3.99 -13.29 21.09
N LEU A 205 -5.26 -12.87 21.14
CA LEU A 205 -6.19 -13.02 20.02
C LEU A 205 -5.74 -12.17 18.83
N ALA A 206 -5.37 -10.90 19.08
CA ALA A 206 -4.85 -10.01 18.05
C ALA A 206 -3.60 -10.58 17.38
N MET A 207 -2.65 -11.10 18.16
CA MET A 207 -1.44 -11.73 17.64
C MET A 207 -1.74 -13.00 16.84
N LEU A 208 -2.64 -13.87 17.31
CA LEU A 208 -3.02 -15.08 16.58
C LEU A 208 -3.70 -14.77 15.25
N LEU A 209 -4.60 -13.78 15.23
CA LEU A 209 -5.26 -13.34 13.99
C LEU A 209 -4.26 -12.65 13.06
N LEU A 210 -3.37 -11.82 13.57
CA LEU A 210 -2.33 -11.15 12.77
C LEU A 210 -1.43 -12.17 12.08
N LEU A 211 -0.85 -13.09 12.84
CA LEU A 211 0.06 -14.11 12.30
C LEU A 211 -0.67 -15.10 11.39
N GLY A 212 -1.87 -15.53 11.79
CA GLY A 212 -2.68 -16.48 11.01
C GLY A 212 -3.14 -15.88 9.68
N SER A 213 -3.64 -14.62 9.69
CA SER A 213 -4.05 -13.95 8.45
C SER A 213 -2.87 -13.58 7.57
N THR A 214 -1.72 -13.17 8.14
CA THR A 214 -0.49 -12.92 7.36
C THR A 214 0.02 -14.20 6.69
N ALA A 215 0.00 -15.34 7.38
CA ALA A 215 0.36 -16.62 6.78
C ALA A 215 -0.63 -17.02 5.67
N ALA A 216 -1.93 -16.79 5.89
CA ALA A 216 -2.95 -17.04 4.87
C ALA A 216 -2.78 -16.11 3.66
N VAL A 217 -2.43 -14.82 3.87
CA VAL A 217 -2.08 -13.89 2.76
C VAL A 217 -0.95 -14.49 1.92
N ALA A 218 0.09 -15.05 2.53
CA ALA A 218 1.20 -15.64 1.77
C ALA A 218 0.73 -16.81 0.89
N VAL A 219 -0.11 -17.72 1.41
CA VAL A 219 -0.64 -18.85 0.65
C VAL A 219 -1.55 -18.38 -0.49
N ILE A 220 -2.45 -17.45 -0.21
CA ILE A 220 -3.39 -16.96 -1.23
C ILE A 220 -2.70 -16.06 -2.26
N SER A 221 -1.62 -15.35 -1.88
CA SER A 221 -0.80 -14.57 -2.82
C SER A 221 -0.13 -15.46 -3.87
N ASP A 222 0.33 -16.65 -3.49
CA ASP A 222 0.89 -17.63 -4.44
C ASP A 222 -0.17 -18.04 -5.48
N VAL A 223 -1.37 -18.39 -5.02
CA VAL A 223 -2.52 -18.71 -5.89
C VAL A 223 -2.90 -17.52 -6.78
N PHE A 224 -3.01 -16.32 -6.21
CA PHE A 224 -3.38 -15.12 -6.94
C PHE A 224 -2.37 -14.77 -8.04
N VAL A 225 -1.08 -14.75 -7.70
CA VAL A 225 -0.01 -14.45 -8.65
C VAL A 225 0.10 -15.51 -9.74
N GLY A 226 -0.11 -16.79 -9.40
CA GLY A 226 -0.13 -17.89 -10.37
C GLY A 226 -1.18 -17.75 -11.47
N THR A 227 -2.25 -16.95 -11.26
CA THR A 227 -3.29 -16.73 -12.27
C THR A 227 -3.04 -15.52 -13.18
N LEU A 228 -2.08 -14.64 -12.86
CA LEU A 228 -1.92 -13.34 -13.53
C LEU A 228 -1.71 -13.47 -15.03
N GLU A 229 -0.82 -14.37 -15.48
CA GLU A 229 -0.56 -14.57 -16.92
C GLU A 229 -1.82 -14.99 -17.67
N GLY A 230 -2.59 -15.93 -17.09
CA GLY A 230 -3.84 -16.37 -17.68
C GLY A 230 -4.86 -15.26 -17.75
N VAL A 231 -5.01 -14.46 -16.71
CA VAL A 231 -5.94 -13.32 -16.65
C VAL A 231 -5.57 -12.23 -17.65
N ILE A 232 -4.28 -11.92 -17.78
CA ILE A 232 -3.76 -10.99 -18.79
C ILE A 232 -4.14 -11.46 -20.18
N ALA A 233 -3.94 -12.74 -20.48
CA ALA A 233 -4.28 -13.32 -21.78
C ALA A 233 -5.79 -13.38 -22.02
N ASP A 234 -6.57 -13.79 -21.02
CA ASP A 234 -8.03 -13.98 -21.14
C ASP A 234 -8.79 -12.66 -21.27
N LEU A 235 -8.39 -11.62 -20.53
CA LEU A 235 -9.10 -10.34 -20.48
C LEU A 235 -8.46 -9.25 -21.37
N GLY A 236 -7.26 -9.48 -21.90
CA GLY A 236 -6.56 -8.50 -22.72
C GLY A 236 -6.18 -7.23 -21.96
N ILE A 237 -5.94 -7.33 -20.65
CA ILE A 237 -5.51 -6.23 -19.80
C ILE A 237 -4.00 -6.27 -19.60
N SER A 238 -3.36 -5.13 -19.38
CA SER A 238 -1.91 -5.09 -19.20
C SER A 238 -1.47 -5.58 -17.82
N ALA A 239 -0.27 -6.16 -17.71
CA ALA A 239 0.38 -6.48 -16.45
C ALA A 239 0.56 -5.23 -15.57
N ALA A 240 0.89 -4.11 -16.22
CA ALA A 240 1.02 -2.81 -15.57
C ALA A 240 -0.29 -2.33 -14.94
N PHE A 241 -1.45 -2.52 -15.60
CA PHE A 241 -2.76 -2.17 -15.02
C PHE A 241 -3.10 -3.06 -13.82
N LEU A 242 -2.88 -4.37 -13.92
CA LEU A 242 -3.11 -5.28 -12.79
C LEU A 242 -2.28 -4.87 -11.57
N GLY A 243 -0.98 -4.62 -11.76
CA GLY A 243 -0.09 -4.19 -10.70
C GLY A 243 -0.47 -2.82 -10.14
N LEU A 244 -0.76 -1.83 -11.00
CA LEU A 244 -1.00 -0.45 -10.57
C LEU A 244 -2.37 -0.26 -9.91
N VAL A 245 -3.40 -0.97 -10.35
CA VAL A 245 -4.79 -0.74 -9.88
C VAL A 245 -5.26 -1.86 -8.98
N ILE A 246 -5.18 -3.11 -9.45
CA ILE A 246 -5.83 -4.24 -8.75
C ILE A 246 -5.05 -4.63 -7.50
N VAL A 247 -3.73 -4.82 -7.61
CA VAL A 247 -2.90 -5.25 -6.47
C VAL A 247 -2.96 -4.26 -5.30
N PRO A 248 -2.82 -2.92 -5.50
CA PRO A 248 -2.92 -1.96 -4.41
C PRO A 248 -4.32 -1.88 -3.78
N ILE A 249 -5.38 -2.01 -4.57
CA ILE A 249 -6.74 -2.07 -4.03
C ILE A 249 -6.90 -3.29 -3.13
N VAL A 250 -6.40 -4.44 -3.56
CA VAL A 250 -6.47 -5.69 -2.80
C VAL A 250 -5.61 -5.62 -1.53
N GLY A 251 -4.40 -5.08 -1.62
CA GLY A 251 -3.44 -5.01 -0.51
C GLY A 251 -3.79 -3.96 0.55
N ASN A 252 -4.29 -2.79 0.14
CA ASN A 252 -4.46 -1.62 1.01
C ASN A 252 -5.91 -1.29 1.38
N ILE A 253 -6.86 -2.19 1.15
CA ILE A 253 -8.29 -1.92 1.34
C ILE A 253 -8.62 -1.43 2.76
N ALA A 254 -7.97 -1.97 3.78
CA ALA A 254 -8.20 -1.58 5.16
C ALA A 254 -7.79 -0.12 5.39
N GLU A 255 -6.58 0.27 4.97
CA GLU A 255 -6.08 1.64 5.11
C GLU A 255 -6.90 2.62 4.27
N ASN A 256 -7.29 2.23 3.07
CA ASN A 256 -8.10 3.06 2.18
C ASN A 256 -9.46 3.41 2.80
N ILE A 257 -10.17 2.42 3.35
CA ILE A 257 -11.46 2.64 4.03
C ILE A 257 -11.28 3.49 5.29
N VAL A 258 -10.24 3.23 6.08
CA VAL A 258 -9.94 3.98 7.30
C VAL A 258 -9.62 5.44 6.97
N GLY A 259 -8.76 5.72 5.98
CA GLY A 259 -8.41 7.08 5.57
C GLY A 259 -9.64 7.90 5.16
N ILE A 260 -10.50 7.35 4.29
CA ILE A 260 -11.73 8.01 3.83
C ILE A 260 -12.73 8.21 4.98
N LYS A 261 -12.91 7.21 5.85
CA LYS A 261 -13.81 7.29 7.00
C LYS A 261 -13.38 8.39 7.97
N ILE A 262 -12.11 8.50 8.27
CA ILE A 262 -11.56 9.52 9.17
C ILE A 262 -11.81 10.94 8.62
N ALA A 263 -11.64 11.14 7.30
CA ALA A 263 -11.95 12.40 6.62
C ALA A 263 -13.46 12.73 6.71
N TYR A 264 -14.34 11.73 6.53
CA TYR A 264 -15.78 11.85 6.71
C TYR A 264 -16.18 12.24 8.15
N GLU A 265 -15.37 11.89 9.15
CA GLU A 265 -15.53 12.29 10.56
C GLU A 265 -14.92 13.67 10.89
N ASN A 266 -14.50 14.45 9.89
CA ASN A 266 -13.86 15.77 10.03
C ASN A 266 -12.53 15.74 10.78
N LYS A 267 -11.71 14.72 10.50
CA LYS A 267 -10.39 14.54 11.10
C LYS A 267 -9.32 14.47 10.00
N MET A 268 -9.24 15.52 9.20
CA MET A 268 -8.41 15.55 7.98
C MET A 268 -6.92 15.35 8.28
N ASP A 269 -6.41 15.86 9.41
CA ASP A 269 -5.02 15.61 9.84
C ASP A 269 -4.66 14.12 9.84
N PHE A 270 -5.54 13.30 10.42
CA PHE A 270 -5.29 11.86 10.50
C PHE A 270 -5.43 11.18 9.14
N SER A 271 -6.38 11.61 8.30
CA SER A 271 -6.53 11.09 6.94
C SER A 271 -5.30 11.38 6.09
N MET A 272 -4.74 12.58 6.19
CA MET A 272 -3.47 12.97 5.54
C MET A 272 -2.31 12.09 6.03
N VAL A 273 -2.20 11.87 7.34
CA VAL A 273 -1.14 11.03 7.91
C VAL A 273 -1.26 9.59 7.44
N VAL A 274 -2.46 9.02 7.36
CA VAL A 274 -2.69 7.66 6.84
C VAL A 274 -2.29 7.58 5.38
N SER A 275 -2.80 8.47 4.51
CA SER A 275 -2.58 8.39 3.07
C SER A 275 -1.12 8.67 2.68
N LEU A 276 -0.53 9.77 3.16
CA LEU A 276 0.85 10.12 2.84
C LEU A 276 1.85 9.22 3.58
N GLY A 277 1.53 8.82 4.82
CA GLY A 277 2.36 7.91 5.61
C GLY A 277 2.48 6.54 4.97
N SER A 278 1.38 5.95 4.49
CA SER A 278 1.39 4.69 3.75
C SER A 278 2.21 4.80 2.47
N SER A 279 2.04 5.88 1.68
CA SER A 279 2.87 6.14 0.50
C SER A 279 4.36 6.20 0.82
N LEU A 280 4.74 6.85 1.92
CA LEU A 280 6.13 6.92 2.39
C LEU A 280 6.67 5.55 2.82
N GLN A 281 5.86 4.75 3.52
CA GLN A 281 6.24 3.38 3.90
C GLN A 281 6.51 2.52 2.68
N VAL A 282 5.68 2.63 1.64
CA VAL A 282 5.90 1.91 0.38
C VAL A 282 7.15 2.40 -0.33
N ALA A 283 7.32 3.71 -0.50
CA ALA A 283 8.41 4.28 -1.30
C ALA A 283 9.79 4.17 -0.62
N LEU A 284 9.86 4.39 0.70
CA LEU A 284 11.10 4.39 1.47
C LEU A 284 11.40 3.07 2.17
N GLY A 285 10.39 2.24 2.41
CA GLY A 285 10.49 1.00 3.15
C GLY A 285 10.28 -0.23 2.28
N VAL A 286 9.07 -0.43 1.72
CA VAL A 286 8.70 -1.65 0.99
C VAL A 286 9.52 -1.81 -0.28
N ALA A 287 9.59 -0.79 -1.13
CA ALA A 287 10.32 -0.87 -2.41
C ALA A 287 11.81 -1.19 -2.21
N PRO A 288 12.55 -0.48 -1.33
CA PRO A 288 13.93 -0.83 -1.03
C PRO A 288 14.10 -2.21 -0.37
N LEU A 289 13.17 -2.60 0.51
CA LEU A 289 13.21 -3.90 1.16
C LEU A 289 13.04 -5.04 0.16
N LEU A 290 12.19 -4.87 -0.86
CA LEU A 290 12.01 -5.83 -1.95
C LEU A 290 13.28 -6.06 -2.75
N VAL A 291 14.11 -5.04 -2.98
CA VAL A 291 15.42 -5.18 -3.62
C VAL A 291 16.27 -6.20 -2.84
N PHE A 292 16.40 -6.03 -1.52
CA PHE A 292 17.19 -6.94 -0.69
C PHE A 292 16.57 -8.33 -0.52
N ILE A 293 15.23 -8.42 -0.42
CA ILE A 293 14.54 -9.72 -0.35
C ILE A 293 14.72 -10.49 -1.65
N SER A 294 14.72 -9.80 -2.80
CA SER A 294 14.84 -10.43 -4.12
C SER A 294 16.18 -11.16 -4.32
N LEU A 295 17.24 -10.77 -3.60
CA LEU A 295 18.51 -11.49 -3.61
C LEU A 295 18.40 -12.95 -3.15
N ALA A 296 17.34 -13.29 -2.43
CA ALA A 296 17.03 -14.66 -2.01
C ALA A 296 15.99 -15.36 -2.89
N THR A 297 15.57 -14.73 -4.01
CA THR A 297 14.59 -15.27 -4.96
C THR A 297 15.25 -15.59 -6.30
N PRO A 298 14.60 -16.38 -7.17
CA PRO A 298 15.15 -16.72 -8.50
C PRO A 298 15.31 -15.51 -9.44
N HIS A 299 14.58 -14.42 -9.20
CA HIS A 299 14.60 -13.22 -10.02
C HIS A 299 15.00 -12.03 -9.15
N GLU A 300 16.08 -11.37 -9.53
CA GLU A 300 16.52 -10.13 -8.88
C GLU A 300 15.58 -8.99 -9.25
N PHE A 301 15.24 -8.17 -8.27
CA PHE A 301 14.41 -6.98 -8.43
C PHE A 301 15.28 -5.75 -8.21
N ASP A 302 15.18 -4.80 -9.13
CA ASP A 302 15.88 -3.52 -9.06
C ASP A 302 14.89 -2.35 -9.02
N LEU A 303 15.38 -1.14 -8.76
CA LEU A 303 14.57 0.08 -8.77
C LEU A 303 14.51 0.72 -10.18
N VAL A 304 14.53 -0.11 -11.23
CA VAL A 304 14.33 0.35 -12.60
C VAL A 304 12.87 0.22 -12.97
N PHE A 305 12.17 1.33 -12.95
CA PHE A 305 10.75 1.42 -13.27
C PHE A 305 10.53 1.82 -14.74
N PRO A 306 9.45 1.40 -15.40
CA PRO A 306 9.04 2.01 -16.66
C PRO A 306 8.95 3.53 -16.54
N THR A 307 9.47 4.25 -17.54
CA THR A 307 9.57 5.72 -17.49
C THR A 307 8.23 6.40 -17.21
N ILE A 308 7.13 5.83 -17.74
CA ILE A 308 5.78 6.37 -17.52
C ILE A 308 5.36 6.27 -16.04
N GLN A 309 5.80 5.23 -15.31
CA GLN A 309 5.54 5.09 -13.87
C GLN A 309 6.27 6.18 -13.08
N VAL A 310 7.53 6.47 -13.42
CA VAL A 310 8.31 7.54 -12.78
C VAL A 310 7.67 8.90 -13.03
N ILE A 311 7.22 9.17 -14.26
CA ILE A 311 6.52 10.41 -14.62
C ILE A 311 5.21 10.53 -13.83
N ALA A 312 4.42 9.46 -13.73
CA ALA A 312 3.17 9.44 -12.97
C ALA A 312 3.41 9.70 -11.48
N LEU A 313 4.44 9.08 -10.90
CA LEU A 313 4.84 9.32 -9.49
C LEU A 313 5.26 10.78 -9.27
N ALA A 314 6.11 11.32 -10.14
CA ALA A 314 6.56 12.72 -10.03
C ALA A 314 5.39 13.70 -10.15
N ALA A 315 4.45 13.47 -11.08
CA ALA A 315 3.27 14.30 -11.24
C ALA A 315 2.34 14.21 -10.00
N ALA A 316 2.10 13.00 -9.49
CA ALA A 316 1.26 12.78 -8.32
C ALA A 316 1.83 13.47 -7.07
N VAL A 317 3.12 13.31 -6.82
CA VAL A 317 3.78 13.96 -5.68
C VAL A 317 3.76 15.48 -5.82
N THR A 318 3.98 16.00 -7.04
CA THR A 318 3.95 17.45 -7.29
C THR A 318 2.56 18.03 -7.01
N ILE A 319 1.49 17.43 -7.56
CA ILE A 319 0.12 17.94 -7.33
C ILE A 319 -0.29 17.81 -5.86
N THR A 320 0.07 16.69 -5.21
CA THR A 320 -0.22 16.50 -3.79
C THR A 320 0.51 17.52 -2.91
N ALA A 321 1.79 17.82 -3.22
CA ALA A 321 2.55 18.83 -2.50
C ALA A 321 1.98 20.24 -2.69
N LEU A 322 1.51 20.59 -3.90
CA LEU A 322 0.87 21.88 -4.17
C LEU A 322 -0.45 22.04 -3.40
N ILE A 323 -1.29 21.01 -3.40
CA ILE A 323 -2.56 21.01 -2.67
C ILE A 323 -2.31 21.05 -1.15
N ALA A 324 -1.32 20.32 -0.65
CA ALA A 324 -1.01 20.30 0.78
C ALA A 324 -0.35 21.60 1.30
N ALA A 325 -0.01 22.56 0.43
CA ALA A 325 0.81 23.71 0.77
C ALA A 325 0.06 24.79 1.58
N ASP A 326 -1.26 24.89 1.51
CA ASP A 326 -2.07 25.87 2.23
C ASP A 326 -2.62 25.37 3.57
N GLY A 327 -2.59 24.05 3.83
CA GLY A 327 -3.09 23.45 5.06
C GLY A 327 -4.62 23.30 5.08
N GLU A 328 -5.26 23.44 3.93
CA GLU A 328 -6.71 23.32 3.76
C GLU A 328 -7.03 22.27 2.69
N SER A 329 -8.22 21.73 2.71
CA SER A 329 -8.72 20.82 1.68
C SER A 329 -10.19 21.08 1.39
N ASN A 330 -10.57 20.87 0.14
CA ASN A 330 -11.94 20.99 -0.31
C ASN A 330 -12.33 19.87 -1.30
N TRP A 331 -13.64 19.72 -1.55
CA TRP A 331 -14.14 18.66 -2.43
C TRP A 331 -13.64 18.74 -3.87
N LEU A 332 -13.33 19.94 -4.38
CA LEU A 332 -12.85 20.12 -5.75
C LEU A 332 -11.42 19.60 -5.91
N GLU A 333 -10.55 19.84 -4.95
CA GLU A 333 -9.20 19.27 -4.90
C GLU A 333 -9.25 17.75 -4.83
N GLY A 334 -10.17 17.20 -4.03
CA GLY A 334 -10.42 15.77 -4.00
C GLY A 334 -10.83 15.21 -5.37
N ALA A 335 -11.73 15.88 -6.07
CA ALA A 335 -12.14 15.51 -7.42
C ALA A 335 -10.98 15.61 -8.43
N GLN A 336 -10.10 16.61 -8.30
CA GLN A 336 -8.91 16.78 -9.16
C GLN A 336 -7.93 15.61 -8.97
N LEU A 337 -7.61 15.23 -7.73
CA LEU A 337 -6.73 14.10 -7.44
C LEU A 337 -7.30 12.79 -8.01
N MET A 338 -8.59 12.53 -7.80
CA MET A 338 -9.26 11.35 -8.36
C MET A 338 -9.28 11.36 -9.89
N ALA A 339 -9.45 12.52 -10.53
CA ALA A 339 -9.39 12.64 -11.98
C ALA A 339 -8.00 12.31 -12.52
N VAL A 340 -6.93 12.78 -11.86
CA VAL A 340 -5.55 12.41 -12.21
C VAL A 340 -5.35 10.90 -12.07
N TYR A 341 -5.83 10.29 -10.98
CA TYR A 341 -5.76 8.83 -10.82
C TYR A 341 -6.47 8.09 -11.95
N ALA A 342 -7.68 8.52 -12.32
CA ALA A 342 -8.44 7.90 -13.40
C ALA A 342 -7.73 8.01 -14.76
N ILE A 343 -7.09 9.15 -15.06
CA ILE A 343 -6.29 9.35 -16.28
C ILE A 343 -5.10 8.37 -16.27
N VAL A 344 -4.37 8.29 -15.15
CA VAL A 344 -3.24 7.37 -15.01
C VAL A 344 -3.71 5.93 -15.17
N ALA A 345 -4.72 5.49 -14.42
CA ALA A 345 -5.25 4.12 -14.49
C ALA A 345 -5.71 3.75 -15.93
N THR A 346 -6.38 4.69 -16.61
CA THR A 346 -6.78 4.50 -18.01
C THR A 346 -5.57 4.37 -18.93
N SER A 347 -4.52 5.18 -18.72
CA SER A 347 -3.30 5.10 -19.53
C SER A 347 -2.62 3.73 -19.38
N PHE A 348 -2.59 3.19 -18.16
CA PHE A 348 -2.00 1.87 -17.90
C PHE A 348 -2.87 0.69 -18.39
N TRP A 349 -4.16 0.89 -18.61
CA TRP A 349 -5.01 -0.12 -19.25
C TRP A 349 -4.58 -0.42 -20.68
N TYR A 350 -4.09 0.59 -21.43
CA TYR A 350 -3.73 0.49 -22.84
C TYR A 350 -2.23 0.27 -23.10
N LEU A 351 -1.41 0.13 -22.05
CA LEU A 351 0.00 -0.23 -22.16
C LEU A 351 0.17 -1.73 -22.26
#